data_943bf57fedc0edf1be3c0a1cda8b0c74
#
_entry.id   943bf57fedc0edf1be3c0a1cda8b0c74
#
_cell.length_a   1.000
_cell.length_b   1.000
_cell.length_c   1.000
_cell.angle_alpha   90.00
_cell.angle_beta   90.00
_cell.angle_gamma   90.00
#
_symmetry.space_group_name_H-M   'P 1'
#
loop_
_entity.id
_entity.type
_entity.pdbx_description
1 polymer ?
#
loop_
_entity_poly.entity_id
_entity_poly.type
_entity_poly.pdbx_seq_one_letter_code
_entity_poly.pdbx_strand_id
1 'polypeptide(L)'
;MASISLALSKGRIFDETAPLLARVGIRPKEDPDSSRRLVIGTQRRDMRLIVVRASDTPTYVQHGGADLGIAGMDVLAEHGGEGLYQPVDLGIARCRMVVAVRKGFEYAAAVRQGARLRVATKYVRTTREHFAAKGVHVDLIHLYGSMELAPLVGLADAIVDLVATGRTLRANGLVAVEEIMPVSARLIVNQAALKTRRAALQPLIEAFAKAAQR
;
A
#
# COMPACT_ATOMS: atom_id res chain seq x y z
N MET A 1 -31.61 -4.39 2.15
CA MET A 1 -30.38 -4.10 2.95
C MET A 1 -29.44 -3.27 2.09
N ALA A 2 -28.72 -2.30 2.65
CA ALA A 2 -27.74 -1.54 1.91
C ALA A 2 -26.60 -2.47 1.45
N SER A 3 -26.19 -2.38 0.17
CA SER A 3 -25.11 -3.16 -0.42
C SER A 3 -23.80 -2.91 0.30
N ILE A 4 -23.01 -3.97 0.55
CA ILE A 4 -21.65 -3.86 1.09
C ILE A 4 -20.72 -3.39 -0.03
N SER A 5 -19.83 -2.45 0.28
CA SER A 5 -18.87 -1.91 -0.67
C SER A 5 -17.43 -2.26 -0.28
N LEU A 6 -16.65 -2.74 -1.26
CA LEU A 6 -15.23 -3.06 -1.13
C LEU A 6 -14.41 -2.17 -2.07
N ALA A 7 -13.59 -1.30 -1.52
CA ALA A 7 -12.67 -0.47 -2.26
C ALA A 7 -11.37 -1.22 -2.58
N LEU A 8 -10.90 -1.13 -3.83
CA LEU A 8 -9.63 -1.68 -4.27
C LEU A 8 -9.09 -0.90 -5.48
N SER A 9 -7.78 -1.02 -5.73
CA SER A 9 -7.13 -0.41 -6.88
C SER A 9 -6.97 -1.40 -8.02
N LYS A 10 -6.88 -0.87 -9.25
CA LYS A 10 -6.51 -1.62 -10.45
C LYS A 10 -5.05 -2.13 -10.39
N GLY A 11 -4.68 -2.94 -11.37
CA GLY A 11 -3.33 -3.46 -11.56
C GLY A 11 -2.95 -4.51 -10.51
N ARG A 12 -1.70 -4.55 -10.12
CA ARG A 12 -1.12 -5.62 -9.29
C ARG A 12 -1.94 -5.98 -8.06
N ILE A 13 -2.50 -5.00 -7.36
CA ILE A 13 -3.35 -5.27 -6.18
C ILE A 13 -4.59 -6.05 -6.60
N PHE A 14 -5.26 -5.65 -7.69
CA PHE A 14 -6.42 -6.37 -8.18
C PHE A 14 -6.04 -7.77 -8.69
N ASP A 15 -4.98 -7.89 -9.50
CA ASP A 15 -4.53 -9.16 -10.07
C ASP A 15 -4.28 -10.22 -8.99
N GLU A 16 -3.55 -9.84 -7.95
CA GLU A 16 -3.23 -10.75 -6.84
C GLU A 16 -4.42 -10.95 -5.87
N THR A 17 -5.37 -10.02 -5.82
CA THR A 17 -6.58 -10.13 -5.01
C THR A 17 -7.67 -10.96 -5.68
N ALA A 18 -7.77 -10.96 -7.00
CA ALA A 18 -8.84 -11.64 -7.73
C ALA A 18 -9.02 -13.14 -7.37
N PRO A 19 -7.94 -13.94 -7.20
CA PRO A 19 -8.06 -15.30 -6.72
C PRO A 19 -8.64 -15.40 -5.29
N LEU A 20 -8.29 -14.47 -4.40
CA LEU A 20 -8.84 -14.41 -3.04
C LEU A 20 -10.33 -14.03 -3.06
N LEU A 21 -10.70 -13.03 -3.86
CA LEU A 21 -12.09 -12.64 -4.07
C LEU A 21 -12.93 -13.82 -4.55
N ALA A 22 -12.43 -14.58 -5.53
CA ALA A 22 -13.12 -15.77 -6.03
C ALA A 22 -13.35 -16.83 -4.94
N ARG A 23 -12.34 -17.07 -4.06
CA ARG A 23 -12.46 -18.01 -2.93
C ARG A 23 -13.52 -17.59 -1.92
N VAL A 24 -13.69 -16.28 -1.69
CA VAL A 24 -14.73 -15.75 -0.79
C VAL A 24 -16.07 -15.49 -1.50
N GLY A 25 -16.23 -15.99 -2.73
CA GLY A 25 -17.47 -15.89 -3.50
C GLY A 25 -17.77 -14.51 -4.06
N ILE A 26 -16.75 -13.66 -4.22
CA ILE A 26 -16.87 -12.32 -4.78
C ILE A 26 -16.27 -12.34 -6.19
N ARG A 27 -17.11 -12.23 -7.21
CA ARG A 27 -16.67 -12.14 -8.60
C ARG A 27 -17.25 -10.89 -9.22
N PRO A 28 -16.43 -9.96 -9.74
CA PRO A 28 -16.92 -8.79 -10.44
C PRO A 28 -17.66 -9.21 -11.72
N LYS A 29 -18.70 -8.44 -12.08
CA LYS A 29 -19.45 -8.66 -13.33
C LYS A 29 -18.72 -8.14 -14.55
N GLU A 30 -17.77 -7.26 -14.36
CA GLU A 30 -16.92 -6.66 -15.38
C GLU A 30 -15.47 -6.68 -14.85
N ASP A 31 -14.52 -6.85 -15.73
CA ASP A 31 -13.11 -6.73 -15.37
C ASP A 31 -12.78 -5.28 -15.00
N PRO A 32 -12.34 -5.01 -13.75
CA PRO A 32 -12.01 -3.67 -13.30
C PRO A 32 -10.91 -2.99 -14.12
N ASP A 33 -9.94 -3.73 -14.66
CA ASP A 33 -8.82 -3.14 -15.40
C ASP A 33 -9.26 -2.61 -16.78
N SER A 34 -10.16 -3.31 -17.45
CA SER A 34 -10.69 -2.90 -18.75
C SER A 34 -11.90 -1.97 -18.66
N SER A 35 -12.66 -2.00 -17.56
CA SER A 35 -13.87 -1.19 -17.40
C SER A 35 -13.53 0.28 -17.11
N ARG A 36 -14.34 1.21 -17.67
CA ARG A 36 -14.33 2.63 -17.27
C ARG A 36 -15.22 2.93 -16.06
N ARG A 37 -16.01 1.95 -15.61
CA ARG A 37 -16.86 2.11 -14.43
C ARG A 37 -16.02 2.04 -13.17
N LEU A 38 -16.29 2.95 -12.25
CA LEU A 38 -15.63 3.00 -10.93
C LEU A 38 -16.43 2.28 -9.85
N VAL A 39 -17.71 1.96 -10.12
CA VAL A 39 -18.55 1.13 -9.25
C VAL A 39 -19.00 -0.07 -10.08
N ILE A 40 -18.52 -1.26 -9.70
CA ILE A 40 -18.75 -2.51 -10.43
C ILE A 40 -19.56 -3.45 -9.55
N GLY A 41 -20.68 -3.93 -10.06
CA GLY A 41 -21.47 -4.97 -9.40
C GLY A 41 -20.71 -6.30 -9.36
N THR A 42 -21.07 -7.14 -8.37
CA THR A 42 -20.55 -8.51 -8.29
C THR A 42 -21.66 -9.52 -8.56
N GLN A 43 -21.30 -10.81 -8.64
CA GLN A 43 -22.30 -11.89 -8.69
C GLN A 43 -23.16 -11.95 -7.40
N ARG A 44 -22.61 -11.48 -6.27
CA ARG A 44 -23.37 -11.26 -5.05
C ARG A 44 -24.18 -9.96 -5.18
N ARG A 45 -25.50 -10.06 -5.09
CA ARG A 45 -26.42 -8.89 -5.20
C ARG A 45 -26.27 -7.91 -4.04
N ASP A 46 -25.73 -8.37 -2.92
CA ASP A 46 -25.50 -7.59 -1.69
C ASP A 46 -24.13 -6.91 -1.66
N MET A 47 -23.32 -7.02 -2.75
CA MET A 47 -21.95 -6.52 -2.76
C MET A 47 -21.55 -5.84 -4.07
N ARG A 48 -20.77 -4.76 -3.95
CA ARG A 48 -20.17 -4.01 -5.08
C ARG A 48 -18.71 -3.70 -4.81
N LEU A 49 -17.94 -3.57 -5.88
CA LEU A 49 -16.56 -3.08 -5.86
C LEU A 49 -16.55 -1.59 -6.16
N ILE A 50 -15.66 -0.86 -5.48
CA ILE A 50 -15.36 0.54 -5.75
C ILE A 50 -13.90 0.61 -6.20
N VAL A 51 -13.69 1.05 -7.43
CA VAL A 51 -12.36 1.12 -8.05
C VAL A 51 -11.79 2.51 -7.79
N VAL A 52 -10.71 2.56 -7.02
CA VAL A 52 -10.04 3.80 -6.61
C VAL A 52 -8.53 3.67 -6.83
N ARG A 53 -7.79 4.77 -6.68
CA ARG A 53 -6.32 4.70 -6.63
C ARG A 53 -5.88 4.02 -5.32
N ALA A 54 -4.75 3.32 -5.37
CA ALA A 54 -4.21 2.63 -4.18
C ALA A 54 -4.02 3.60 -3.00
N SER A 55 -3.49 4.81 -3.25
CA SER A 55 -3.32 5.88 -2.26
C SER A 55 -4.62 6.32 -1.59
N ASP A 56 -5.74 6.23 -2.30
CA ASP A 56 -7.02 6.78 -1.86
C ASP A 56 -7.88 5.73 -1.13
N THR A 57 -7.54 4.43 -1.29
CA THR A 57 -8.30 3.34 -0.69
C THR A 57 -8.53 3.52 0.82
N PRO A 58 -7.51 3.85 1.65
CA PRO A 58 -7.72 4.07 3.08
C PRO A 58 -8.69 5.21 3.36
N THR A 59 -8.57 6.32 2.64
CA THR A 59 -9.44 7.49 2.80
C THR A 59 -10.90 7.17 2.48
N TYR A 60 -11.16 6.43 1.37
CA TYR A 60 -12.52 6.01 1.04
C TYR A 60 -13.14 5.12 2.13
N VAL A 61 -12.36 4.21 2.71
CA VAL A 61 -12.83 3.36 3.81
C VAL A 61 -12.99 4.16 5.09
N GLN A 62 -12.04 5.02 5.46
CA GLN A 62 -12.07 5.86 6.66
C GLN A 62 -13.34 6.71 6.72
N HIS A 63 -13.69 7.36 5.61
CA HIS A 63 -14.84 8.27 5.53
C HIS A 63 -16.16 7.57 5.15
N GLY A 64 -16.21 6.24 5.12
CA GLY A 64 -17.44 5.48 4.86
C GLY A 64 -17.90 5.49 3.40
N GLY A 65 -17.05 5.92 2.46
CA GLY A 65 -17.26 5.75 1.03
C GLY A 65 -17.23 4.28 0.61
N ALA A 66 -16.52 3.46 1.38
CA ALA A 66 -16.55 2.01 1.32
C ALA A 66 -16.59 1.40 2.72
N ASP A 67 -17.24 0.23 2.87
CA ASP A 67 -17.28 -0.51 4.14
C ASP A 67 -15.96 -1.23 4.41
N LEU A 68 -15.37 -1.77 3.35
CA LEU A 68 -14.14 -2.56 3.33
C LEU A 68 -13.19 -1.99 2.28
N GLY A 69 -11.89 -2.30 2.40
CA GLY A 69 -10.91 -2.01 1.37
C GLY A 69 -9.75 -3.00 1.38
N ILE A 70 -9.00 -3.01 0.28
CA ILE A 70 -7.73 -3.75 0.18
C ILE A 70 -6.65 -2.75 -0.19
N ALA A 71 -5.67 -2.59 0.70
CA ALA A 71 -4.58 -1.62 0.55
C ALA A 71 -3.25 -2.22 0.99
N GLY A 72 -2.16 -1.79 0.38
CA GLY A 72 -0.82 -2.15 0.81
C GLY A 72 -0.48 -1.53 2.18
N MET A 73 0.31 -2.24 2.98
CA MET A 73 0.76 -1.74 4.29
C MET A 73 1.56 -0.43 4.16
N ASP A 74 2.24 -0.22 3.04
CA ASP A 74 2.93 1.02 2.69
C ASP A 74 1.98 2.23 2.65
N VAL A 75 0.84 2.06 1.97
CA VAL A 75 -0.19 3.10 1.87
C VAL A 75 -0.85 3.33 3.23
N LEU A 76 -1.07 2.28 4.01
CA LEU A 76 -1.66 2.37 5.36
C LEU A 76 -0.73 3.09 6.34
N ALA A 77 0.57 2.80 6.30
CA ALA A 77 1.59 3.49 7.11
C ALA A 77 1.65 4.99 6.76
N GLU A 78 1.66 5.31 5.47
CA GLU A 78 1.69 6.70 5.03
C GLU A 78 0.40 7.46 5.40
N HIS A 79 -0.77 6.81 5.30
CA HIS A 79 -2.07 7.37 5.70
C HIS A 79 -2.21 7.58 7.22
N GLY A 80 -1.58 6.70 8.03
CA GLY A 80 -1.65 6.72 9.49
C GLY A 80 -2.73 5.85 10.11
N GLY A 81 -3.64 5.30 9.31
CA GLY A 81 -4.58 4.25 9.74
C GLY A 81 -5.69 4.66 10.69
N GLU A 82 -5.85 5.94 11.03
CA GLU A 82 -6.94 6.40 11.90
C GLU A 82 -8.33 5.99 11.39
N GLY A 83 -9.21 5.53 12.30
CA GLY A 83 -10.56 5.11 11.93
C GLY A 83 -10.66 3.81 11.14
N LEU A 84 -9.54 3.14 10.89
CA LEU A 84 -9.44 1.88 10.16
C LEU A 84 -9.13 0.71 11.10
N TYR A 85 -9.80 -0.41 10.87
CA TYR A 85 -9.47 -1.69 11.46
C TYR A 85 -8.80 -2.56 10.40
N GLN A 86 -7.69 -3.23 10.73
CA GLN A 86 -6.88 -4.05 9.82
C GLN A 86 -6.89 -5.51 10.27
N PRO A 87 -8.01 -6.24 10.07
CA PRO A 87 -8.19 -7.57 10.64
C PRO A 87 -7.35 -8.66 9.99
N VAL A 88 -6.96 -8.50 8.71
CA VAL A 88 -6.33 -9.60 7.95
C VAL A 88 -5.14 -9.09 7.14
N ASP A 89 -3.98 -9.74 7.31
CA ASP A 89 -2.91 -9.73 6.32
C ASP A 89 -3.25 -10.73 5.22
N LEU A 90 -3.45 -10.23 4.00
CA LEU A 90 -3.82 -11.08 2.88
C LEU A 90 -2.64 -11.87 2.30
N GLY A 91 -1.41 -11.53 2.69
CA GLY A 91 -0.19 -12.21 2.27
C GLY A 91 0.16 -12.08 0.79
N ILE A 92 -0.49 -11.17 0.07
CA ILE A 92 -0.30 -10.90 -1.35
C ILE A 92 0.40 -9.55 -1.57
N ALA A 93 0.81 -9.26 -2.81
CA ALA A 93 1.54 -8.07 -3.22
C ALA A 93 2.80 -7.82 -2.37
N ARG A 94 3.46 -8.88 -1.94
CA ARG A 94 4.61 -8.83 -1.05
C ARG A 94 5.77 -8.07 -1.68
N CYS A 95 6.30 -7.13 -0.92
CA CYS A 95 7.52 -6.39 -1.21
C CYS A 95 8.10 -5.84 0.10
N ARG A 96 9.08 -4.97 0.01
CA ARG A 96 9.66 -4.29 1.17
C ARG A 96 9.89 -2.83 0.83
N MET A 97 9.72 -1.97 1.81
CA MET A 97 10.12 -0.57 1.73
C MET A 97 11.58 -0.46 2.13
N VAL A 98 12.38 0.17 1.31
CA VAL A 98 13.83 0.27 1.53
C VAL A 98 14.34 1.68 1.32
N VAL A 99 15.47 1.99 1.96
CA VAL A 99 16.35 3.09 1.56
C VAL A 99 17.29 2.56 0.49
N ALA A 100 17.39 3.24 -0.64
CA ALA A 100 18.32 2.90 -1.70
C ALA A 100 19.14 4.13 -2.13
N VAL A 101 20.38 3.88 -2.52
CA VAL A 101 21.36 4.90 -2.91
C VAL A 101 22.09 4.48 -4.19
N ARG A 102 22.82 5.40 -4.81
CA ARG A 102 23.72 5.03 -5.91
C ARG A 102 24.81 4.07 -5.42
N LYS A 103 25.16 3.11 -6.24
CA LYS A 103 26.30 2.23 -5.98
C LYS A 103 27.56 3.06 -5.73
N GLY A 104 28.26 2.77 -4.63
CA GLY A 104 29.44 3.53 -4.20
C GLY A 104 29.17 4.73 -3.30
N PHE A 105 27.91 5.05 -3.00
CA PHE A 105 27.60 6.08 -2.01
C PHE A 105 27.75 5.50 -0.59
N GLU A 106 28.56 6.14 0.24
CA GLU A 106 28.91 5.70 1.61
C GLU A 106 27.80 6.08 2.62
N TYR A 107 26.61 5.47 2.44
CA TYR A 107 25.40 5.77 3.22
C TYR A 107 25.64 5.69 4.73
N ALA A 108 26.25 4.61 5.22
CA ALA A 108 26.50 4.40 6.64
C ALA A 108 27.45 5.46 7.23
N ALA A 109 28.43 5.92 6.47
CA ALA A 109 29.32 6.98 6.88
C ALA A 109 28.58 8.31 6.93
N ALA A 110 27.79 8.65 5.91
CA ALA A 110 26.99 9.87 5.86
C ALA A 110 26.01 9.97 7.04
N VAL A 111 25.32 8.87 7.37
CA VAL A 111 24.42 8.80 8.53
C VAL A 111 25.19 9.02 9.85
N ARG A 112 26.33 8.35 10.06
CA ARG A 112 27.14 8.51 11.30
C ARG A 112 27.71 9.90 11.47
N GLN A 113 28.08 10.57 10.39
CA GLN A 113 28.64 11.93 10.40
C GLN A 113 27.57 13.01 10.56
N GLY A 114 26.27 12.63 10.66
CA GLY A 114 25.17 13.58 10.75
C GLY A 114 24.95 14.38 9.48
N ALA A 115 25.36 13.84 8.33
CA ALA A 115 25.15 14.51 7.05
C ALA A 115 23.64 14.69 6.80
N ARG A 116 23.27 15.88 6.32
CA ARG A 116 21.88 16.17 5.93
C ARG A 116 21.60 15.56 4.57
N LEU A 117 20.92 14.41 4.57
CA LEU A 117 20.61 13.65 3.36
C LEU A 117 19.33 14.18 2.69
N ARG A 118 19.40 14.38 1.36
CA ARG A 118 18.22 14.63 0.53
C ARG A 118 17.63 13.28 0.14
N VAL A 119 16.36 13.02 0.51
CA VAL A 119 15.69 11.75 0.27
C VAL A 119 14.44 11.96 -0.56
N ALA A 120 14.42 11.39 -1.78
CA ALA A 120 13.24 11.43 -2.64
C ALA A 120 12.32 10.25 -2.35
N THR A 121 11.04 10.52 -2.17
CA THR A 121 10.03 9.50 -1.83
C THR A 121 8.61 9.97 -2.09
N LYS A 122 7.69 9.04 -2.26
CA LYS A 122 6.24 9.29 -2.16
C LYS A 122 5.70 9.03 -0.76
N TYR A 123 6.50 8.42 0.14
CA TYR A 123 6.15 8.03 1.51
C TYR A 123 6.76 9.00 2.52
N VAL A 124 6.30 10.26 2.47
CA VAL A 124 6.91 11.39 3.21
C VAL A 124 6.81 11.18 4.72
N ARG A 125 5.63 10.76 5.21
CA ARG A 125 5.39 10.51 6.63
C ARG A 125 6.24 9.35 7.13
N THR A 126 6.14 8.20 6.48
CA THR A 126 6.86 6.98 6.87
C THR A 126 8.36 7.19 6.85
N THR A 127 8.86 7.88 5.81
CA THR A 127 10.29 8.21 5.70
C THR A 127 10.75 9.14 6.82
N ARG A 128 9.97 10.18 7.12
CA ARG A 128 10.27 11.11 8.21
C ARG A 128 10.35 10.40 9.55
N GLU A 129 9.35 9.57 9.86
CA GLU A 129 9.29 8.80 11.10
C GLU A 129 10.48 7.84 11.23
N HIS A 130 10.85 7.15 10.15
CA HIS A 130 11.99 6.24 10.11
C HIS A 130 13.32 6.93 10.43
N PHE A 131 13.63 8.04 9.75
CA PHE A 131 14.88 8.76 9.99
C PHE A 131 14.87 9.49 11.33
N ALA A 132 13.74 10.03 11.76
CA ALA A 132 13.61 10.67 13.08
C ALA A 132 13.86 9.69 14.22
N ALA A 133 13.35 8.45 14.14
CA ALA A 133 13.60 7.39 15.11
C ALA A 133 15.10 7.03 15.26
N LYS A 134 15.91 7.34 14.24
CA LYS A 134 17.37 7.12 14.22
C LYS A 134 18.17 8.38 14.56
N GLY A 135 17.50 9.50 14.83
CA GLY A 135 18.15 10.79 15.06
C GLY A 135 18.81 11.38 13.82
N VAL A 136 18.39 10.97 12.62
CA VAL A 136 18.98 11.43 11.35
C VAL A 136 18.11 12.53 10.74
N HIS A 137 18.71 13.67 10.43
CA HIS A 137 18.03 14.76 9.74
C HIS A 137 18.05 14.56 8.23
N VAL A 138 16.88 14.62 7.60
CA VAL A 138 16.72 14.47 6.15
C VAL A 138 15.90 15.60 5.55
N ASP A 139 16.26 15.99 4.33
CA ASP A 139 15.45 16.85 3.46
C ASP A 139 14.61 15.96 2.55
N LEU A 140 13.30 15.95 2.76
CA LEU A 140 12.39 15.11 2.00
C LEU A 140 11.95 15.81 0.71
N ILE A 141 12.13 15.13 -0.41
CA ILE A 141 11.70 15.56 -1.73
C ILE A 141 10.52 14.67 -2.14
N HIS A 142 9.31 15.23 -2.11
CA HIS A 142 8.11 14.49 -2.46
C HIS A 142 8.00 14.32 -3.98
N LEU A 143 8.00 13.06 -4.42
CA LEU A 143 7.77 12.65 -5.80
C LEU A 143 6.61 11.64 -5.85
N TYR A 144 5.95 11.55 -7.00
CA TYR A 144 4.83 10.62 -7.20
C TYR A 144 5.23 9.31 -7.90
N GLY A 145 6.41 9.27 -8.53
CA GLY A 145 6.93 8.09 -9.23
C GLY A 145 8.34 8.32 -9.77
N SER A 146 8.92 7.29 -10.40
CA SER A 146 10.28 7.30 -10.97
C SER A 146 11.34 7.77 -9.98
N MET A 147 11.26 7.26 -8.75
CA MET A 147 12.16 7.65 -7.65
C MET A 147 13.62 7.45 -8.01
N GLU A 148 13.93 6.39 -8.77
CA GLU A 148 15.28 6.01 -9.19
C GLU A 148 15.97 7.10 -10.00
N LEU A 149 15.20 7.95 -10.68
CA LEU A 149 15.76 9.06 -11.46
C LEU A 149 16.41 10.14 -10.56
N ALA A 150 15.83 10.37 -9.37
CA ALA A 150 16.28 11.47 -8.50
C ALA A 150 17.76 11.41 -8.11
N PRO A 151 18.34 10.27 -7.70
CA PRO A 151 19.79 10.19 -7.47
C PRO A 151 20.62 10.31 -8.76
N LEU A 152 20.11 9.85 -9.90
CA LEU A 152 20.86 9.86 -11.17
C LEU A 152 21.08 11.27 -11.68
N VAL A 153 20.11 12.16 -11.48
CA VAL A 153 20.20 13.58 -11.88
C VAL A 153 20.72 14.50 -10.77
N GLY A 154 21.15 13.92 -9.63
CA GLY A 154 21.67 14.70 -8.51
C GLY A 154 20.62 15.47 -7.69
N LEU A 155 19.33 15.14 -7.86
CA LEU A 155 18.23 15.75 -7.10
C LEU A 155 18.23 15.26 -5.65
N ALA A 156 18.51 13.97 -5.41
CA ALA A 156 18.54 13.36 -4.09
C ALA A 156 19.80 12.50 -3.89
N ASP A 157 20.18 12.28 -2.64
CA ASP A 157 21.29 11.42 -2.26
C ASP A 157 20.81 9.97 -2.04
N ALA A 158 19.57 9.80 -1.60
CA ALA A 158 18.89 8.54 -1.39
C ALA A 158 17.43 8.59 -1.86
N ILE A 159 16.84 7.41 -2.00
CA ILE A 159 15.38 7.26 -2.20
C ILE A 159 14.80 6.33 -1.15
N VAL A 160 13.51 6.51 -0.86
CA VAL A 160 12.70 5.51 -0.14
C VAL A 160 11.58 5.06 -1.07
N ASP A 161 11.58 3.78 -1.42
CA ASP A 161 10.57 3.21 -2.31
C ASP A 161 10.39 1.70 -2.06
N LEU A 162 9.38 1.12 -2.72
CA LEU A 162 9.07 -0.30 -2.64
C LEU A 162 9.94 -1.13 -3.57
N VAL A 163 10.42 -2.24 -3.05
CA VAL A 163 11.25 -3.18 -3.80
C VAL A 163 10.72 -4.59 -3.66
N ALA A 164 10.29 -5.19 -4.77
CA ALA A 164 9.95 -6.61 -4.81
C ALA A 164 11.19 -7.45 -5.17
N THR A 165 11.71 -7.30 -6.38
CA THR A 165 12.85 -8.09 -6.89
C THR A 165 14.16 -7.30 -6.97
N GLY A 166 14.11 -5.99 -6.86
CA GLY A 166 15.25 -5.08 -7.00
C GLY A 166 15.78 -4.94 -8.44
N ARG A 167 15.05 -5.43 -9.45
CA ARG A 167 15.49 -5.30 -10.86
C ARG A 167 15.61 -3.85 -11.30
N THR A 168 14.61 -3.02 -10.98
CA THR A 168 14.60 -1.60 -11.34
C THR A 168 15.75 -0.84 -10.68
N LEU A 169 16.02 -1.08 -9.39
CA LEU A 169 17.16 -0.47 -8.70
C LEU A 169 18.48 -0.82 -9.42
N ARG A 170 18.71 -2.13 -9.67
CA ARG A 170 19.95 -2.58 -10.33
C ARG A 170 20.12 -2.01 -11.73
N ALA A 171 19.02 -1.96 -12.51
CA ALA A 171 19.05 -1.40 -13.87
C ALA A 171 19.42 0.09 -13.88
N ASN A 172 19.17 0.80 -12.78
CA ASN A 172 19.50 2.23 -12.61
C ASN A 172 20.74 2.47 -11.72
N GLY A 173 21.57 1.44 -11.48
CA GLY A 173 22.80 1.58 -10.70
C GLY A 173 22.58 1.91 -9.22
N LEU A 174 21.39 1.59 -8.68
CA LEU A 174 21.06 1.78 -7.28
C LEU A 174 21.15 0.48 -6.50
N VAL A 175 21.42 0.59 -5.20
CA VAL A 175 21.47 -0.52 -4.25
C VAL A 175 20.61 -0.20 -3.03
N ALA A 176 19.86 -1.20 -2.56
CA ALA A 176 19.16 -1.09 -1.28
C ALA A 176 20.19 -1.22 -0.16
N VAL A 177 20.21 -0.26 0.75
CA VAL A 177 21.17 -0.20 1.88
C VAL A 177 20.52 -0.43 3.22
N GLU A 178 19.18 -0.27 3.29
CA GLU A 178 18.44 -0.45 4.53
C GLU A 178 17.00 -0.84 4.23
N GLU A 179 16.44 -1.77 5.00
CA GLU A 179 15.02 -2.10 4.97
C GLU A 179 14.28 -1.34 6.06
N ILE A 180 13.20 -0.65 5.68
CA ILE A 180 12.34 0.09 6.60
C ILE A 180 11.25 -0.83 7.17
N MET A 181 10.56 -1.55 6.29
CA MET A 181 9.47 -2.47 6.69
C MET A 181 9.12 -3.47 5.57
N PRO A 182 8.66 -4.68 5.94
CA PRO A 182 8.00 -5.56 4.99
C PRO A 182 6.61 -5.02 4.64
N VAL A 183 6.18 -5.26 3.40
CA VAL A 183 4.89 -4.79 2.88
C VAL A 183 4.12 -5.96 2.28
N SER A 184 2.83 -6.04 2.64
CA SER A 184 1.83 -6.92 2.03
C SER A 184 0.48 -6.20 2.00
N ALA A 185 -0.46 -6.67 1.18
CA ALA A 185 -1.80 -6.11 1.17
C ALA A 185 -2.61 -6.56 2.39
N ARG A 186 -3.41 -5.64 2.92
CA ARG A 186 -4.27 -5.81 4.10
C ARG A 186 -5.73 -5.64 3.72
N LEU A 187 -6.60 -6.44 4.34
CA LEU A 187 -8.02 -6.10 4.40
C LEU A 187 -8.20 -5.02 5.47
N ILE A 188 -8.84 -3.92 5.09
CA ILE A 188 -9.18 -2.84 6.00
C ILE A 188 -10.70 -2.66 6.08
N VAL A 189 -11.17 -2.22 7.23
CA VAL A 189 -12.59 -2.09 7.53
C VAL A 189 -12.84 -0.73 8.18
N ASN A 190 -13.89 -0.05 7.75
CA ASN A 190 -14.38 1.14 8.43
C ASN A 190 -14.89 0.78 9.84
N GLN A 191 -14.37 1.42 10.88
CA GLN A 191 -14.72 1.10 12.27
C GLN A 191 -16.19 1.35 12.58
N ALA A 192 -16.79 2.42 12.04
CA ALA A 192 -18.20 2.73 12.24
C ALA A 192 -19.09 1.71 11.51
N ALA A 193 -18.74 1.33 10.27
CA ALA A 193 -19.43 0.29 9.53
C ALA A 193 -19.36 -1.05 10.28
N LEU A 194 -18.19 -1.40 10.85
CA LEU A 194 -18.04 -2.64 11.62
C LEU A 194 -18.97 -2.66 12.86
N LYS A 195 -19.14 -1.51 13.54
CA LYS A 195 -20.06 -1.41 14.69
C LYS A 195 -21.52 -1.54 14.28
N THR A 196 -21.93 -0.87 13.21
CA THR A 196 -23.33 -0.77 12.79
C THR A 196 -23.81 -1.93 11.91
N ARG A 197 -22.89 -2.61 11.20
CA ARG A 197 -23.18 -3.66 10.22
C ARG A 197 -22.40 -4.96 10.50
N ARG A 198 -22.04 -5.23 11.76
CA ARG A 198 -21.20 -6.35 12.17
C ARG A 198 -21.69 -7.69 11.64
N ALA A 199 -22.98 -7.95 11.71
CA ALA A 199 -23.58 -9.22 11.24
C ALA A 199 -23.32 -9.48 9.74
N ALA A 200 -23.16 -8.43 8.93
CA ALA A 200 -22.88 -8.55 7.51
C ALA A 200 -21.37 -8.58 7.21
N LEU A 201 -20.55 -7.84 7.96
CA LEU A 201 -19.12 -7.69 7.70
C LEU A 201 -18.25 -8.76 8.34
N GLN A 202 -18.60 -9.23 9.54
CA GLN A 202 -17.82 -10.23 10.27
C GLN A 202 -17.63 -11.54 9.48
N PRO A 203 -18.67 -12.15 8.85
CA PRO A 203 -18.48 -13.34 8.04
C PRO A 203 -17.56 -13.15 6.83
N LEU A 204 -17.54 -11.94 6.25
CA LEU A 204 -16.62 -11.62 5.15
C LEU A 204 -15.17 -11.52 5.64
N ILE A 205 -14.93 -10.88 6.78
CA ILE A 205 -13.59 -10.78 7.40
C ILE A 205 -13.06 -12.19 7.68
N GLU A 206 -13.87 -13.08 8.25
CA GLU A 206 -13.50 -14.45 8.53
C GLU A 206 -13.23 -15.27 7.26
N ALA A 207 -14.04 -15.05 6.21
CA ALA A 207 -13.83 -15.68 4.92
C ALA A 207 -12.50 -15.25 4.29
N PHE A 208 -12.15 -13.95 4.35
CA PHE A 208 -10.86 -13.45 3.89
C PHE A 208 -9.70 -14.01 4.72
N ALA A 209 -9.82 -14.04 6.05
CA ALA A 209 -8.80 -14.62 6.93
C ALA A 209 -8.53 -16.09 6.58
N LYS A 210 -9.58 -16.90 6.35
CA LYS A 210 -9.45 -18.29 5.93
C LYS A 210 -8.87 -18.44 4.52
N ALA A 211 -9.20 -17.53 3.60
CA ALA A 211 -8.69 -17.58 2.23
C ALA A 211 -7.21 -17.18 2.17
N ALA A 212 -6.74 -16.29 3.05
CA ALA A 212 -5.35 -15.85 3.11
C ALA A 212 -4.38 -16.89 3.69
N GLN A 213 -4.86 -17.86 4.47
CA GLN A 213 -4.06 -18.94 5.08
C GLN A 213 -3.72 -20.10 4.12
N ARG A 214 -4.27 -20.10 2.92
CA ARG A 214 -4.09 -21.12 1.88
C ARG A 214 -3.29 -20.59 0.69
#